data_2c10d10be4dd5172808ca3c2d7281e96
#
_entry.id   2c10d10be4dd5172808ca3c2d7281e96
#
_cell.length_a   1.000
_cell.length_b   1.000
_cell.length_c   1.000
_cell.angle_alpha   90.00
_cell.angle_beta   90.00
_cell.angle_gamma   90.00
#
_symmetry.space_group_name_H-M   'P 1'
#
loop_
_entity.id
_entity.type
_entity.pdbx_description
1 polymer ?
#
loop_
_entity_poly.entity_id
_entity_poly.type
_entity_poly.pdbx_seq_one_letter_code
_entity_poly.pdbx_strand_id
1 'polypeptide(L)'
;MPESNRKKRFCLVLVKPSHYDDDGYVIQWVRSAIPSNSLAVLYGLALECAERKVLGSDVELEIHAFDETNTRLRTRRIASLIEEAGAGVVMLVGVQSNQFPRALDIAAPLRKRGIQVAVGGFHVSGTIAMLKERDADVARAEEMGVSLFAGEAEGRLEQVLVDAFNERLKPLYNFMNDLPDMEGAAMPLLPAERVMRTAGANTSFDAGRGCPYQCSFCTIINVQGRKSRHRSPDDVERIVRANLAQGIHRFFITDDNFARNRNWEAILDRLIILRETEGLKINFIIQVDTLCHRLPNFIE
;
A
#
# COMPACT_ATOMS: atom_id res chain seq x y z
N MET A 1 -14.64 -35.49 -24.69
CA MET A 1 -13.94 -35.29 -23.41
C MET A 1 -14.41 -33.95 -22.85
N PRO A 2 -14.91 -33.84 -21.61
CA PRO A 2 -15.30 -32.55 -21.10
C PRO A 2 -14.04 -31.70 -20.99
N GLU A 3 -14.05 -30.51 -21.58
CA GLU A 3 -13.04 -29.48 -21.37
C GLU A 3 -12.88 -29.26 -19.86
N SER A 4 -11.70 -29.49 -19.37
CA SER A 4 -11.33 -29.24 -17.98
C SER A 4 -11.74 -27.81 -17.66
N ASN A 5 -12.67 -27.65 -16.73
CA ASN A 5 -13.16 -26.38 -16.18
C ASN A 5 -12.04 -25.71 -15.36
N ARG A 6 -10.89 -25.44 -16.01
CA ARG A 6 -9.77 -24.71 -15.41
C ARG A 6 -10.19 -23.25 -15.32
N LYS A 7 -10.35 -22.75 -14.10
CA LYS A 7 -10.57 -21.32 -13.87
C LYS A 7 -9.50 -20.52 -14.60
N LYS A 8 -9.92 -19.44 -15.25
CA LYS A 8 -8.98 -18.45 -15.76
C LYS A 8 -8.21 -17.85 -14.58
N ARG A 9 -6.93 -17.61 -14.75
CA ARG A 9 -6.11 -16.98 -13.70
C ARG A 9 -5.70 -15.58 -14.14
N PHE A 10 -5.71 -14.65 -13.21
CA PHE A 10 -5.18 -13.31 -13.41
C PHE A 10 -4.21 -12.99 -12.28
N CYS A 11 -2.96 -12.67 -12.60
CA CYS A 11 -1.91 -12.46 -11.62
C CYS A 11 -1.70 -10.98 -11.34
N LEU A 12 -1.91 -10.57 -10.08
CA LEU A 12 -1.57 -9.26 -9.56
C LEU A 12 -0.25 -9.35 -8.80
N VAL A 13 0.76 -8.61 -9.26
CA VAL A 13 2.04 -8.50 -8.56
C VAL A 13 2.19 -7.10 -7.99
N LEU A 14 2.14 -6.97 -6.67
CA LEU A 14 2.38 -5.73 -5.94
C LEU A 14 3.85 -5.65 -5.57
N VAL A 15 4.50 -4.56 -5.94
CA VAL A 15 5.91 -4.33 -5.64
C VAL A 15 6.08 -2.96 -4.99
N LYS A 16 6.66 -2.92 -3.80
CA LYS A 16 7.19 -1.68 -3.23
C LYS A 16 8.65 -1.57 -3.66
N PRO A 17 9.01 -0.63 -4.54
CA PRO A 17 10.39 -0.44 -4.96
C PRO A 17 11.28 0.04 -3.81
N SER A 18 12.57 -0.29 -3.87
CA SER A 18 13.59 0.38 -3.10
C SER A 18 14.04 1.68 -3.81
N HIS A 19 15.19 2.19 -3.46
CA HIS A 19 15.83 3.35 -4.10
C HIS A 19 17.32 3.08 -4.26
N TYR A 20 17.98 3.97 -4.99
CA TYR A 20 19.43 3.92 -5.17
C TYR A 20 20.15 4.67 -4.06
N ASP A 21 21.34 4.21 -3.70
CA ASP A 21 22.30 4.98 -2.92
C ASP A 21 23.07 5.98 -3.82
N ASP A 22 23.99 6.73 -3.23
CA ASP A 22 24.79 7.75 -3.93
C ASP A 22 25.74 7.14 -4.98
N ASP A 23 26.09 5.86 -4.85
CA ASP A 23 26.91 5.12 -5.79
C ASP A 23 26.09 4.41 -6.90
N GLY A 24 24.75 4.53 -6.86
CA GLY A 24 23.84 3.95 -7.84
C GLY A 24 23.46 2.50 -7.59
N TYR A 25 23.75 1.95 -6.42
CA TYR A 25 23.31 0.60 -6.03
C TYR A 25 21.93 0.62 -5.39
N VAL A 26 21.13 -0.41 -5.66
CA VAL A 26 19.81 -0.56 -5.04
C VAL A 26 20.00 -0.90 -3.55
N ILE A 27 19.46 -0.08 -2.67
CA ILE A 27 19.50 -0.32 -1.23
C ILE A 27 18.63 -1.51 -0.87
N GLN A 28 19.25 -2.53 -0.28
CA GLN A 28 18.58 -3.75 0.17
C GLN A 28 19.14 -4.20 1.52
N TRP A 29 18.26 -4.70 2.36
CA TRP A 29 18.59 -5.23 3.67
C TRP A 29 18.14 -6.68 3.78
N VAL A 30 18.77 -7.46 4.64
CA VAL A 30 18.30 -8.81 4.99
C VAL A 30 16.89 -8.74 5.59
N ARG A 31 16.64 -7.68 6.38
CA ARG A 31 15.33 -7.33 6.95
C ARG A 31 15.16 -5.83 6.90
N SER A 32 14.02 -5.35 6.40
CA SER A 32 13.71 -3.92 6.44
C SER A 32 13.37 -3.47 7.86
N ALA A 33 13.74 -2.25 8.23
CA ALA A 33 13.43 -1.72 9.56
C ALA A 33 11.93 -1.42 9.71
N ILE A 34 11.32 -0.85 8.68
CA ILE A 34 9.93 -0.39 8.68
C ILE A 34 9.13 -1.18 7.65
N PRO A 35 7.97 -1.77 8.04
CA PRO A 35 7.08 -2.43 7.09
C PRO A 35 6.41 -1.40 6.16
N SER A 36 6.05 -1.84 4.96
CA SER A 36 5.38 -0.98 3.98
C SER A 36 3.87 -0.97 4.20
N ASN A 37 3.32 0.14 4.72
CA ASN A 37 1.89 0.30 4.87
C ASN A 37 1.17 0.29 3.50
N SER A 38 1.70 0.99 2.49
CA SER A 38 1.11 1.00 1.15
C SER A 38 0.99 -0.40 0.57
N LEU A 39 2.01 -1.26 0.78
CA LEU A 39 1.96 -2.65 0.32
C LEU A 39 0.89 -3.46 1.08
N ALA A 40 0.75 -3.25 2.41
CA ALA A 40 -0.26 -3.91 3.23
C ALA A 40 -1.68 -3.47 2.85
N VAL A 41 -1.91 -2.18 2.63
CA VAL A 41 -3.19 -1.62 2.19
C VAL A 41 -3.60 -2.20 0.84
N LEU A 42 -2.71 -2.13 -0.16
CA LEU A 42 -3.02 -2.63 -1.51
C LEU A 42 -3.24 -4.14 -1.53
N TYR A 43 -2.50 -4.89 -0.71
CA TYR A 43 -2.71 -6.33 -0.58
C TYR A 43 -4.08 -6.64 0.05
N GLY A 44 -4.47 -5.93 1.11
CA GLY A 44 -5.79 -6.08 1.73
C GLY A 44 -6.93 -5.73 0.78
N LEU A 45 -6.81 -4.64 0.03
CA LEU A 45 -7.77 -4.25 -1.02
C LEU A 45 -7.86 -5.31 -2.13
N ALA A 46 -6.73 -5.91 -2.51
CA ALA A 46 -6.70 -6.98 -3.51
C ALA A 46 -7.39 -8.26 -3.02
N LEU A 47 -7.23 -8.61 -1.72
CA LEU A 47 -7.94 -9.72 -1.11
C LEU A 47 -9.46 -9.49 -1.14
N GLU A 48 -9.92 -8.29 -0.78
CA GLU A 48 -11.34 -7.93 -0.87
C GLU A 48 -11.87 -8.04 -2.31
N CYS A 49 -11.10 -7.55 -3.30
CA CYS A 49 -11.44 -7.72 -4.71
C CYS A 49 -11.55 -9.20 -5.12
N ALA A 50 -10.64 -10.06 -4.62
CA ALA A 50 -10.67 -11.50 -4.87
C ALA A 50 -11.90 -12.17 -4.26
N GLU A 51 -12.24 -11.84 -3.00
CA GLU A 51 -13.41 -12.36 -2.29
C GLU A 51 -14.70 -11.95 -2.98
N ARG A 52 -14.79 -10.70 -3.43
CA ARG A 52 -15.93 -10.16 -4.18
C ARG A 52 -15.99 -10.64 -5.63
N LYS A 53 -14.96 -11.35 -6.10
CA LYS A 53 -14.84 -11.87 -7.48
C LYS A 53 -15.05 -10.80 -8.55
N VAL A 54 -14.43 -9.65 -8.38
CA VAL A 54 -14.61 -8.47 -9.24
C VAL A 54 -14.24 -8.69 -10.71
N LEU A 55 -13.42 -9.71 -11.00
CA LEU A 55 -13.03 -10.10 -12.36
C LEU A 55 -13.94 -11.17 -12.97
N GLY A 56 -14.93 -11.67 -12.21
CA GLY A 56 -15.84 -12.75 -12.61
C GLY A 56 -15.69 -13.99 -11.73
N SER A 57 -16.76 -14.78 -11.64
CA SER A 57 -16.80 -15.98 -10.78
C SER A 57 -15.90 -17.13 -11.27
N ASP A 58 -15.54 -17.13 -12.54
CA ASP A 58 -14.68 -18.08 -13.23
C ASP A 58 -13.21 -17.66 -13.27
N VAL A 59 -12.86 -16.47 -12.72
CA VAL A 59 -11.50 -15.95 -12.65
C VAL A 59 -10.95 -16.06 -11.24
N GLU A 60 -9.75 -16.63 -11.12
CA GLU A 60 -8.96 -16.66 -9.88
C GLU A 60 -7.95 -15.51 -9.92
N LEU A 61 -8.03 -14.60 -8.93
CA LEU A 61 -7.07 -13.52 -8.75
C LEU A 61 -5.92 -14.03 -7.86
N GLU A 62 -4.75 -14.24 -8.47
CA GLU A 62 -3.51 -14.59 -7.78
C GLU A 62 -2.80 -13.32 -7.33
N ILE A 63 -2.49 -13.19 -6.04
CA ILE A 63 -1.90 -11.95 -5.47
C ILE A 63 -0.51 -12.24 -4.92
N HIS A 64 0.48 -11.51 -5.41
CA HIS A 64 1.85 -11.55 -4.92
C HIS A 64 2.29 -10.18 -4.41
N ALA A 65 2.98 -10.15 -3.27
CA ALA A 65 3.50 -8.93 -2.68
C ALA A 65 5.00 -9.02 -2.45
N PHE A 66 5.76 -8.01 -2.89
CA PHE A 66 7.21 -7.94 -2.74
C PHE A 66 7.62 -6.55 -2.23
N ASP A 67 8.38 -6.51 -1.15
CA ASP A 67 9.11 -5.31 -0.72
C ASP A 67 10.57 -5.45 -1.15
N GLU A 68 11.01 -4.63 -2.10
CA GLU A 68 12.37 -4.70 -2.62
C GLU A 68 13.42 -4.29 -1.58
N THR A 69 13.03 -3.57 -0.54
CA THR A 69 13.98 -3.22 0.54
C THR A 69 14.48 -4.42 1.33
N ASN A 70 13.75 -5.55 1.32
CA ASN A 70 14.11 -6.79 2.02
C ASN A 70 14.04 -8.05 1.15
N THR A 71 13.74 -7.90 -0.14
CA THR A 71 13.60 -9.02 -1.08
C THR A 71 14.25 -8.66 -2.40
N ARG A 72 15.27 -9.42 -2.80
CA ARG A 72 15.90 -9.22 -4.12
C ARG A 72 14.91 -9.50 -5.24
N LEU A 73 14.52 -8.44 -5.96
CA LEU A 73 13.64 -8.57 -7.12
C LEU A 73 14.40 -9.07 -8.35
N ARG A 74 13.75 -9.99 -9.06
CA ARG A 74 14.16 -10.44 -10.38
C ARG A 74 12.99 -10.23 -11.34
N THR A 75 13.07 -9.24 -12.19
CA THR A 75 11.99 -8.89 -13.14
C THR A 75 11.61 -10.07 -14.04
N ARG A 76 12.56 -10.96 -14.36
CA ARG A 76 12.28 -12.22 -15.09
C ARG A 76 11.33 -13.13 -14.31
N ARG A 77 11.51 -13.26 -12.97
CA ARG A 77 10.61 -14.06 -12.13
C ARG A 77 9.21 -13.46 -12.05
N ILE A 78 9.12 -12.13 -11.96
CA ILE A 78 7.84 -11.43 -12.01
C ILE A 78 7.15 -11.69 -13.34
N ALA A 79 7.88 -11.59 -14.45
CA ALA A 79 7.36 -11.89 -15.77
C ALA A 79 6.85 -13.33 -15.87
N SER A 80 7.60 -14.31 -15.34
CA SER A 80 7.17 -15.73 -15.34
C SER A 80 5.86 -15.93 -14.57
N LEU A 81 5.64 -15.26 -13.42
CA LEU A 81 4.36 -15.33 -12.68
C LEU A 81 3.17 -14.89 -13.55
N ILE A 82 3.33 -13.79 -14.29
CA ILE A 82 2.29 -13.29 -15.20
C ILE A 82 2.07 -14.25 -16.38
N GLU A 83 3.17 -14.71 -17.00
CA GLU A 83 3.14 -15.63 -18.14
C GLU A 83 2.49 -16.98 -17.77
N GLU A 84 2.78 -17.52 -16.58
CA GLU A 84 2.20 -18.77 -16.05
C GLU A 84 0.71 -18.64 -15.73
N ALA A 85 0.24 -17.46 -15.32
CA ALA A 85 -1.18 -17.19 -15.11
C ALA A 85 -1.93 -16.93 -16.44
N GLY A 86 -1.20 -16.56 -17.50
CA GLY A 86 -1.73 -16.22 -18.81
C GLY A 86 -2.12 -14.74 -18.97
N ALA A 87 -2.41 -14.03 -17.88
CA ALA A 87 -2.71 -12.60 -17.85
C ALA A 87 -2.38 -12.01 -16.48
N GLY A 88 -2.13 -10.70 -16.42
CA GLY A 88 -1.88 -10.03 -15.14
C GLY A 88 -1.35 -8.62 -15.26
N VAL A 89 -1.11 -8.01 -14.11
CA VAL A 89 -0.60 -6.65 -13.98
C VAL A 89 0.42 -6.55 -12.86
N VAL A 90 1.45 -5.73 -13.06
CA VAL A 90 2.40 -5.37 -12.01
C VAL A 90 2.08 -3.96 -11.53
N MET A 91 1.89 -3.78 -10.23
CA MET A 91 1.65 -2.48 -9.62
C MET A 91 2.83 -2.11 -8.71
N LEU A 92 3.49 -1.01 -9.03
CA LEU A 92 4.57 -0.41 -8.23
C LEU A 92 3.93 0.55 -7.24
N VAL A 93 3.94 0.18 -5.95
CA VAL A 93 3.06 0.77 -4.94
C VAL A 93 3.82 1.60 -3.90
N GLY A 94 3.19 2.68 -3.41
CA GLY A 94 3.75 3.53 -2.37
C GLY A 94 5.03 4.25 -2.80
N VAL A 95 5.18 4.52 -4.09
CA VAL A 95 6.43 5.04 -4.68
C VAL A 95 6.66 6.48 -4.25
N GLN A 96 7.78 6.71 -3.57
CA GLN A 96 8.28 8.03 -3.17
C GLN A 96 9.18 8.62 -4.27
N SER A 97 9.53 9.91 -4.17
CA SER A 97 10.32 10.58 -5.20
C SER A 97 11.70 9.94 -5.42
N ASN A 98 12.40 9.56 -4.34
CA ASN A 98 13.68 8.86 -4.44
C ASN A 98 13.57 7.41 -4.96
N GLN A 99 12.38 6.82 -4.93
CA GLN A 99 12.10 5.47 -5.42
C GLN A 99 11.64 5.45 -6.88
N PHE A 100 11.19 6.59 -7.41
CA PHE A 100 10.58 6.64 -8.74
C PHE A 100 11.54 6.24 -9.87
N PRO A 101 12.83 6.65 -9.89
CA PRO A 101 13.79 6.15 -10.88
C PRO A 101 13.91 4.62 -10.85
N ARG A 102 13.96 4.03 -9.64
CA ARG A 102 14.00 2.57 -9.50
C ARG A 102 12.71 1.90 -9.97
N ALA A 103 11.55 2.51 -9.72
CA ALA A 103 10.28 2.03 -10.23
C ALA A 103 10.27 1.95 -11.76
N LEU A 104 10.79 2.97 -12.46
CA LEU A 104 10.90 2.96 -13.92
C LEU A 104 11.86 1.87 -14.43
N ASP A 105 12.97 1.61 -13.73
CA ASP A 105 13.92 0.55 -14.09
C ASP A 105 13.33 -0.85 -13.87
N ILE A 106 12.41 -1.03 -12.93
CA ILE A 106 11.63 -2.26 -12.78
C ILE A 106 10.58 -2.37 -13.91
N ALA A 107 9.91 -1.27 -14.23
CA ALA A 107 8.85 -1.24 -15.25
C ALA A 107 9.38 -1.52 -16.67
N ALA A 108 10.53 -0.93 -17.04
CA ALA A 108 11.07 -0.98 -18.40
C ALA A 108 11.20 -2.41 -18.99
N PRO A 109 11.85 -3.38 -18.31
CA PRO A 109 11.96 -4.73 -18.85
C PRO A 109 10.63 -5.50 -18.86
N LEU A 110 9.67 -5.14 -18.02
CA LEU A 110 8.33 -5.72 -18.00
C LEU A 110 7.49 -5.19 -19.17
N ARG A 111 7.52 -3.87 -19.39
CA ARG A 111 6.86 -3.23 -20.55
C ARG A 111 7.40 -3.74 -21.89
N LYS A 112 8.70 -3.96 -22.00
CA LYS A 112 9.32 -4.57 -23.20
C LYS A 112 8.81 -5.98 -23.50
N ARG A 113 8.26 -6.68 -22.51
CA ARG A 113 7.61 -8.00 -22.64
C ARG A 113 6.09 -7.91 -22.84
N GLY A 114 5.54 -6.70 -23.00
CA GLY A 114 4.10 -6.49 -23.13
C GLY A 114 3.30 -6.58 -21.83
N ILE A 115 3.99 -6.76 -20.66
CA ILE A 115 3.31 -6.86 -19.37
C ILE A 115 2.80 -5.49 -18.97
N GLN A 116 1.54 -5.43 -18.52
CA GLN A 116 0.92 -4.21 -18.01
C GLN A 116 1.58 -3.79 -16.69
N VAL A 117 1.91 -2.52 -16.56
CA VAL A 117 2.51 -1.94 -15.35
C VAL A 117 1.76 -0.67 -14.96
N ALA A 118 1.43 -0.54 -13.69
CA ALA A 118 0.92 0.69 -13.09
C ALA A 118 1.86 1.16 -11.96
N VAL A 119 1.94 2.46 -11.73
CA VAL A 119 2.71 3.06 -10.63
C VAL A 119 1.87 4.09 -9.89
N GLY A 120 1.88 4.00 -8.55
CA GLY A 120 1.19 4.94 -7.68
C GLY A 120 1.95 5.18 -6.38
N GLY A 121 1.63 6.29 -5.74
CA GLY A 121 2.26 6.69 -4.47
C GLY A 121 2.46 8.20 -4.38
N PHE A 122 3.22 8.62 -3.37
CA PHE A 122 3.40 10.05 -3.07
C PHE A 122 4.09 10.83 -4.18
N HIS A 123 4.98 10.21 -4.98
CA HIS A 123 5.61 10.92 -6.10
C HIS A 123 4.56 11.31 -7.14
N VAL A 124 3.79 10.36 -7.66
CA VAL A 124 2.77 10.62 -8.68
C VAL A 124 1.70 11.58 -8.14
N SER A 125 1.19 11.31 -6.94
CA SER A 125 0.17 12.16 -6.32
C SER A 125 0.67 13.56 -6.02
N GLY A 126 1.89 13.68 -5.49
CA GLY A 126 2.51 14.96 -5.14
C GLY A 126 2.86 15.82 -6.36
N THR A 127 3.40 15.23 -7.41
CA THR A 127 3.69 15.97 -8.66
C THR A 127 2.41 16.52 -9.29
N ILE A 128 1.34 15.72 -9.35
CA ILE A 128 0.04 16.16 -9.88
C ILE A 128 -0.60 17.25 -9.00
N ALA A 129 -0.47 17.14 -7.66
CA ALA A 129 -1.08 18.11 -6.75
C ALA A 129 -0.32 19.44 -6.67
N MET A 130 1.00 19.44 -6.83
CA MET A 130 1.84 20.59 -6.48
C MET A 130 2.56 21.25 -7.65
N LEU A 131 2.85 20.51 -8.73
CA LEU A 131 3.56 21.06 -9.87
C LEU A 131 2.59 21.64 -10.91
N LYS A 132 2.91 22.81 -11.44
CA LYS A 132 2.17 23.44 -12.54
C LYS A 132 2.57 22.85 -13.89
N GLU A 133 3.82 22.45 -14.01
CA GLU A 133 4.38 21.86 -15.22
C GLU A 133 4.45 20.34 -15.07
N ARG A 134 4.42 19.65 -16.19
CA ARG A 134 4.52 18.20 -16.23
C ARG A 134 5.92 17.78 -15.77
N ASP A 135 5.96 16.94 -14.77
CA ASP A 135 7.19 16.34 -14.27
C ASP A 135 7.84 15.43 -15.33
N ALA A 136 9.17 15.52 -15.49
CA ALA A 136 9.91 14.79 -16.51
C ALA A 136 9.88 13.27 -16.30
N ASP A 137 9.93 12.82 -15.05
CA ASP A 137 9.88 11.39 -14.72
C ASP A 137 8.47 10.82 -14.96
N VAL A 138 7.44 11.59 -14.65
CA VAL A 138 6.04 11.25 -14.96
C VAL A 138 5.84 11.14 -16.47
N ALA A 139 6.37 12.10 -17.26
CA ALA A 139 6.32 12.05 -18.72
C ALA A 139 7.02 10.80 -19.27
N ARG A 140 8.21 10.46 -18.76
CA ARG A 140 8.94 9.26 -19.10
C ARG A 140 8.16 7.98 -18.81
N ALA A 141 7.45 7.91 -17.67
CA ALA A 141 6.61 6.75 -17.34
C ALA A 141 5.50 6.56 -18.38
N GLU A 142 4.83 7.63 -18.78
CA GLU A 142 3.78 7.59 -19.81
C GLU A 142 4.31 7.19 -21.19
N GLU A 143 5.49 7.71 -21.62
CA GLU A 143 6.16 7.29 -22.86
C GLU A 143 6.49 5.79 -22.86
N MET A 144 6.80 5.22 -21.71
CA MET A 144 6.99 3.78 -21.54
C MET A 144 5.68 2.98 -21.54
N GLY A 145 4.52 3.63 -21.60
CA GLY A 145 3.22 3.01 -21.50
C GLY A 145 2.91 2.47 -20.10
N VAL A 146 3.48 3.08 -19.06
CA VAL A 146 3.15 2.78 -17.66
C VAL A 146 1.93 3.60 -17.25
N SER A 147 0.95 2.95 -16.64
CA SER A 147 -0.24 3.63 -16.10
C SER A 147 0.09 4.33 -14.78
N LEU A 148 -0.35 5.55 -14.62
CA LEU A 148 -0.16 6.35 -13.42
C LEU A 148 -1.40 6.31 -12.54
N PHE A 149 -1.20 6.26 -11.21
CA PHE A 149 -2.27 6.35 -10.25
C PHE A 149 -1.99 7.44 -9.21
N ALA A 150 -2.85 8.45 -9.15
CA ALA A 150 -2.81 9.55 -8.19
C ALA A 150 -4.00 9.51 -7.25
N GLY A 151 -3.75 9.65 -5.96
CA GLY A 151 -4.76 9.56 -4.90
C GLY A 151 -4.68 8.26 -4.10
N GLU A 152 -5.77 7.92 -3.43
CA GLU A 152 -5.90 6.74 -2.57
C GLU A 152 -6.67 5.63 -3.27
N ALA A 153 -6.33 4.37 -2.98
CA ALA A 153 -6.80 3.21 -3.74
C ALA A 153 -8.10 2.59 -3.21
N GLU A 154 -8.55 2.99 -2.02
CA GLU A 154 -9.77 2.51 -1.40
C GLU A 154 -10.99 2.81 -2.29
N GLY A 155 -11.77 1.78 -2.60
CA GLY A 155 -12.89 1.87 -3.53
C GLY A 155 -12.52 2.11 -5.01
N ARG A 156 -11.21 2.11 -5.36
CA ARG A 156 -10.71 2.39 -6.73
C ARG A 156 -9.94 1.23 -7.36
N LEU A 157 -9.34 0.36 -6.54
CA LEU A 157 -8.53 -0.76 -7.02
C LEU A 157 -9.32 -1.69 -7.95
N GLU A 158 -10.60 -1.93 -7.65
CA GLU A 158 -11.48 -2.74 -8.48
C GLU A 158 -11.51 -2.25 -9.93
N GLN A 159 -11.70 -0.95 -10.15
CA GLN A 159 -11.71 -0.37 -11.50
C GLN A 159 -10.39 -0.62 -12.23
N VAL A 160 -9.25 -0.44 -11.53
CA VAL A 160 -7.92 -0.65 -12.14
C VAL A 160 -7.72 -2.11 -12.50
N LEU A 161 -8.15 -3.05 -11.64
CA LEU A 161 -8.06 -4.49 -11.90
C LEU A 161 -8.95 -4.91 -13.09
N VAL A 162 -10.18 -4.41 -13.16
CA VAL A 162 -11.09 -4.68 -14.28
C VAL A 162 -10.54 -4.10 -15.58
N ASP A 163 -10.00 -2.89 -15.56
CA ASP A 163 -9.37 -2.30 -16.73
C ASP A 163 -8.12 -3.09 -17.16
N ALA A 164 -7.29 -3.55 -16.21
CA ALA A 164 -6.13 -4.38 -16.48
C ALA A 164 -6.53 -5.76 -17.07
N PHE A 165 -7.56 -6.38 -16.51
CA PHE A 165 -8.08 -7.67 -17.00
C PHE A 165 -8.58 -7.58 -18.45
N ASN A 166 -9.13 -6.44 -18.84
CA ASN A 166 -9.58 -6.15 -20.19
C ASN A 166 -8.51 -5.49 -21.09
N GLU A 167 -7.25 -5.45 -20.67
CA GLU A 167 -6.10 -4.86 -21.40
C GLU A 167 -6.32 -3.39 -21.81
N ARG A 168 -7.04 -2.61 -20.98
CA ARG A 168 -7.39 -1.21 -21.24
C ARG A 168 -7.04 -0.27 -20.09
N LEU A 169 -5.90 -0.50 -19.44
CA LEU A 169 -5.40 0.43 -18.44
C LEU A 169 -5.34 1.85 -19.02
N LYS A 170 -5.87 2.81 -18.25
CA LYS A 170 -5.78 4.24 -18.61
C LYS A 170 -4.35 4.73 -18.39
N PRO A 171 -3.88 5.69 -19.16
CA PRO A 171 -2.59 6.32 -18.90
C PRO A 171 -2.51 6.95 -17.50
N LEU A 172 -3.62 7.54 -17.03
CA LEU A 172 -3.72 8.16 -15.71
C LEU A 172 -5.08 7.86 -15.05
N TYR A 173 -5.03 7.40 -13.81
CA TYR A 173 -6.14 7.37 -12.86
C TYR A 173 -5.90 8.50 -11.84
N ASN A 174 -6.74 9.51 -11.85
CA ASN A 174 -6.59 10.67 -10.96
C ASN A 174 -7.79 10.80 -10.02
N PHE A 175 -7.59 10.50 -8.74
CA PHE A 175 -8.58 10.57 -7.67
C PHE A 175 -8.17 11.56 -6.57
N MET A 176 -7.30 12.54 -6.88
CA MET A 176 -6.78 13.50 -5.90
C MET A 176 -7.86 14.35 -5.23
N ASN A 177 -8.99 14.58 -5.90
CA ASN A 177 -10.11 15.38 -5.37
C ASN A 177 -11.21 14.52 -4.72
N ASP A 178 -11.01 13.22 -4.61
CA ASP A 178 -11.99 12.26 -4.10
C ASP A 178 -11.33 11.35 -3.07
N LEU A 179 -11.14 11.90 -1.87
CA LEU A 179 -10.53 11.19 -0.76
C LEU A 179 -11.55 10.23 -0.12
N PRO A 180 -11.24 8.92 -0.03
CA PRO A 180 -12.14 7.94 0.53
C PRO A 180 -12.31 8.09 2.04
N ASP A 181 -13.43 7.59 2.56
CA ASP A 181 -13.57 7.37 4.00
C ASP A 181 -12.67 6.19 4.43
N MET A 182 -12.25 6.23 5.68
CA MET A 182 -11.39 5.19 6.27
C MET A 182 -12.19 4.20 7.10
N GLU A 183 -13.34 4.60 7.63
CA GLU A 183 -14.21 3.73 8.42
C GLU A 183 -14.78 2.62 7.54
N GLY A 184 -14.63 1.37 7.98
CA GLY A 184 -15.05 0.19 7.23
C GLY A 184 -14.22 -0.13 5.98
N ALA A 185 -13.16 0.64 5.68
CA ALA A 185 -12.28 0.34 4.55
C ALA A 185 -11.54 -1.00 4.75
N ALA A 186 -11.10 -1.61 3.63
CA ALA A 186 -10.34 -2.86 3.64
C ALA A 186 -9.19 -2.85 4.65
N MET A 187 -8.95 -3.99 5.28
CA MET A 187 -7.90 -4.12 6.29
C MET A 187 -6.52 -4.18 5.63
N PRO A 188 -5.56 -3.33 6.03
CA PRO A 188 -4.16 -3.54 5.69
C PRO A 188 -3.69 -4.89 6.21
N LEU A 189 -3.24 -5.75 5.30
CA LEU A 189 -2.79 -7.09 5.64
C LEU A 189 -1.64 -7.49 4.72
N LEU A 190 -0.66 -8.22 5.26
CA LEU A 190 0.37 -8.90 4.48
C LEU A 190 0.49 -10.34 4.95
N PRO A 191 0.83 -11.30 4.09
CA PRO A 191 1.14 -12.67 4.51
C PRO A 191 2.25 -12.67 5.55
N ALA A 192 2.14 -13.53 6.58
CA ALA A 192 3.12 -13.62 7.66
C ALA A 192 4.56 -13.75 7.17
N GLU A 193 4.78 -14.51 6.10
CA GLU A 193 6.10 -14.69 5.48
C GLU A 193 6.74 -13.38 4.97
N ARG A 194 5.91 -12.39 4.60
CA ARG A 194 6.37 -11.06 4.21
C ARG A 194 6.68 -10.21 5.43
N VAL A 195 5.82 -10.27 6.46
CA VAL A 195 6.03 -9.57 7.73
C VAL A 195 7.29 -10.06 8.43
N MET A 196 7.58 -11.35 8.40
CA MET A 196 8.80 -11.94 8.97
C MET A 196 10.11 -11.45 8.33
N ARG A 197 10.03 -10.77 7.18
CA ARG A 197 11.18 -10.09 6.56
C ARG A 197 11.42 -8.68 7.09
N THR A 198 10.64 -8.19 8.03
CA THR A 198 10.91 -6.95 8.76
C THR A 198 11.69 -7.21 10.04
N ALA A 199 12.45 -6.24 10.53
CA ALA A 199 13.14 -6.33 11.81
C ALA A 199 12.11 -6.40 12.93
N GLY A 200 12.17 -7.49 13.72
CA GLY A 200 11.21 -7.72 14.80
C GLY A 200 9.83 -8.21 14.36
N ALA A 201 9.65 -8.64 13.10
CA ALA A 201 8.38 -9.10 12.54
C ALA A 201 7.24 -8.08 12.78
N ASN A 202 7.52 -6.81 12.48
CA ASN A 202 6.53 -5.74 12.57
C ASN A 202 5.66 -5.72 11.32
N THR A 203 4.34 -5.56 11.48
CA THR A 203 3.44 -5.13 10.41
C THR A 203 3.07 -3.66 10.59
N SER A 204 2.45 -3.06 9.59
CA SER A 204 1.98 -1.68 9.66
C SER A 204 0.53 -1.57 9.22
N PHE A 205 -0.16 -0.59 9.78
CA PHE A 205 -1.45 -0.14 9.32
C PHE A 205 -1.63 1.35 9.65
N ASP A 206 -2.54 2.00 8.94
CA ASP A 206 -2.98 3.36 9.22
C ASP A 206 -4.29 3.32 10.03
N ALA A 207 -4.32 3.96 11.18
CA ALA A 207 -5.55 4.22 11.93
C ALA A 207 -6.23 5.50 11.43
N GLY A 208 -5.49 6.38 10.75
CA GLY A 208 -6.00 7.59 10.11
C GLY A 208 -5.04 8.16 9.08
N ARG A 209 -5.56 9.06 8.25
CA ARG A 209 -4.82 9.82 7.22
C ARG A 209 -5.22 11.27 7.20
N GLY A 210 -4.31 12.13 6.72
CA GLY A 210 -4.47 13.56 6.68
C GLY A 210 -4.08 14.22 8.00
N CYS A 211 -3.61 15.46 7.93
CA CYS A 211 -3.10 16.19 9.08
C CYS A 211 -3.68 17.61 9.10
N PRO A 212 -4.20 18.11 10.24
CA PRO A 212 -4.76 19.45 10.33
C PRO A 212 -3.68 20.55 10.35
N TYR A 213 -2.41 20.20 10.53
CA TYR A 213 -1.32 21.17 10.54
C TYR A 213 -0.99 21.68 9.13
N GLN A 214 -0.32 22.83 9.09
CA GLN A 214 0.03 23.53 7.87
C GLN A 214 1.56 23.69 7.74
N CYS A 215 2.30 22.62 7.98
CA CYS A 215 3.75 22.64 7.86
C CYS A 215 4.13 22.90 6.38
N SER A 216 4.90 23.97 6.13
CA SER A 216 5.24 24.43 4.79
C SER A 216 6.03 23.43 3.93
N PHE A 217 6.73 22.50 4.57
CA PHE A 217 7.53 21.44 3.93
C PHE A 217 6.76 20.13 3.72
N CYS A 218 5.54 20.01 4.24
CA CYS A 218 4.84 18.74 4.31
C CYS A 218 3.97 18.50 3.07
N THR A 219 4.20 17.39 2.39
CA THR A 219 3.44 16.94 1.21
C THR A 219 2.07 16.35 1.59
N ILE A 220 1.93 15.82 2.81
CA ILE A 220 0.75 15.10 3.29
C ILE A 220 -0.54 15.91 3.08
N ILE A 221 -0.54 17.17 3.47
CA ILE A 221 -1.71 18.05 3.40
C ILE A 221 -2.20 18.28 1.96
N ASN A 222 -1.32 18.11 0.97
CA ASN A 222 -1.64 18.28 -0.44
C ASN A 222 -2.09 16.96 -1.09
N VAL A 223 -1.70 15.82 -0.54
CA VAL A 223 -2.00 14.48 -1.08
C VAL A 223 -3.15 13.82 -0.31
N GLN A 224 -3.11 13.84 1.02
CA GLN A 224 -4.10 13.16 1.88
C GLN A 224 -5.10 14.12 2.52
N GLY A 225 -4.95 15.42 2.29
CA GLY A 225 -5.86 16.44 2.77
C GLY A 225 -5.57 16.94 4.18
N ARG A 226 -6.31 18.00 4.56
CA ARG A 226 -6.15 18.74 5.83
C ARG A 226 -7.15 18.31 6.90
N LYS A 227 -8.00 17.33 6.62
CA LYS A 227 -8.92 16.75 7.60
C LYS A 227 -8.42 15.35 7.93
N SER A 228 -8.27 15.08 9.23
CA SER A 228 -8.02 13.70 9.68
C SER A 228 -9.25 12.87 9.34
N ARG A 229 -9.05 11.83 8.55
CA ARG A 229 -10.00 10.72 8.29
C ARG A 229 -9.47 9.52 9.06
N HIS A 230 -10.32 8.73 9.66
CA HIS A 230 -9.88 7.74 10.63
C HIS A 230 -10.72 6.47 10.55
N ARG A 231 -10.10 5.37 10.93
CA ARG A 231 -10.77 4.09 11.17
C ARG A 231 -11.49 4.13 12.52
N SER A 232 -12.53 3.32 12.65
CA SER A 232 -13.17 3.09 13.94
C SER A 232 -12.26 2.21 14.84
N PRO A 233 -12.48 2.21 16.17
CA PRO A 233 -11.82 1.26 17.07
C PRO A 233 -12.08 -0.20 16.69
N ASP A 234 -13.27 -0.52 16.15
CA ASP A 234 -13.62 -1.85 15.67
C ASP A 234 -12.81 -2.26 14.42
N ASP A 235 -12.53 -1.31 13.52
CA ASP A 235 -11.65 -1.55 12.38
C ASP A 235 -10.23 -1.89 12.84
N VAL A 236 -9.70 -1.14 13.80
CA VAL A 236 -8.37 -1.36 14.36
C VAL A 236 -8.30 -2.71 15.06
N GLU A 237 -9.31 -3.07 15.84
CA GLU A 237 -9.39 -4.39 16.47
C GLU A 237 -9.38 -5.51 15.43
N ARG A 238 -10.18 -5.40 14.35
CA ARG A 238 -10.20 -6.39 13.26
C ARG A 238 -8.82 -6.57 12.62
N ILE A 239 -8.10 -5.46 12.37
CA ILE A 239 -6.74 -5.50 11.82
C ILE A 239 -5.79 -6.23 12.77
N VAL A 240 -5.84 -5.91 14.05
CA VAL A 240 -5.01 -6.54 15.09
C VAL A 240 -5.29 -8.03 15.17
N ARG A 241 -6.56 -8.44 15.27
CA ARG A 241 -6.96 -9.86 15.35
C ARG A 241 -6.57 -10.65 14.11
N ALA A 242 -6.74 -10.08 12.90
CA ALA A 242 -6.35 -10.74 11.66
C ALA A 242 -4.83 -11.01 11.60
N ASN A 243 -4.02 -10.08 12.08
CA ASN A 243 -2.58 -10.24 12.14
C ASN A 243 -2.16 -11.22 13.25
N LEU A 244 -2.80 -11.16 14.42
CA LEU A 244 -2.58 -12.14 15.51
C LEU A 244 -2.87 -13.58 15.06
N ALA A 245 -3.92 -13.79 14.26
CA ALA A 245 -4.24 -15.09 13.67
C ALA A 245 -3.11 -15.68 12.81
N GLN A 246 -2.22 -14.83 12.29
CA GLN A 246 -1.01 -15.20 11.55
C GLN A 246 0.25 -15.26 12.46
N GLY A 247 0.12 -15.04 13.78
CA GLY A 247 1.23 -15.00 14.71
C GLY A 247 2.02 -13.67 14.71
N ILE A 248 1.46 -12.60 14.18
CA ILE A 248 2.06 -11.28 14.17
C ILE A 248 1.55 -10.46 15.35
N HIS A 249 2.46 -9.98 16.19
CA HIS A 249 2.16 -9.35 17.48
C HIS A 249 2.68 -7.91 17.61
N ARG A 250 3.41 -7.40 16.60
CA ARG A 250 4.04 -6.09 16.62
C ARG A 250 3.51 -5.24 15.47
N PHE A 251 3.12 -4.03 15.81
CA PHE A 251 2.42 -3.13 14.90
C PHE A 251 3.07 -1.75 14.89
N PHE A 252 3.18 -1.17 13.70
CA PHE A 252 3.51 0.21 13.52
C PHE A 252 2.29 0.94 12.95
N ILE A 253 1.70 1.85 13.74
CA ILE A 253 0.61 2.71 13.29
C ILE A 253 1.23 3.88 12.54
N THR A 254 0.95 3.95 11.24
CA THR A 254 1.61 4.85 10.28
C THR A 254 0.87 6.16 10.06
N ASP A 255 -0.02 6.54 10.96
CA ASP A 255 -0.69 7.85 10.92
C ASP A 255 0.38 8.96 10.82
N ASP A 256 0.11 9.97 10.02
CA ASP A 256 1.01 11.13 9.92
C ASP A 256 1.18 11.84 11.27
N ASN A 257 0.16 11.73 12.11
CA ASN A 257 0.15 12.22 13.47
C ASN A 257 -0.99 11.57 14.27
N PHE A 258 -0.72 10.45 14.91
CA PHE A 258 -1.72 9.69 15.65
C PHE A 258 -2.39 10.52 16.76
N ALA A 259 -1.65 11.43 17.41
CA ALA A 259 -2.19 12.32 18.44
C ALA A 259 -3.27 13.31 17.91
N ARG A 260 -3.41 13.44 16.59
CA ARG A 260 -4.45 14.28 15.94
C ARG A 260 -5.56 13.47 15.30
N ASN A 261 -5.51 12.16 15.42
CA ASN A 261 -6.60 11.27 15.07
C ASN A 261 -7.74 11.50 16.09
N ARG A 262 -8.95 11.79 15.62
CA ARG A 262 -10.08 12.07 16.51
C ARG A 262 -10.51 10.89 17.37
N ASN A 263 -10.20 9.67 16.92
CA ASN A 263 -10.53 8.42 17.61
C ASN A 263 -9.35 7.88 18.43
N TRP A 264 -8.27 8.64 18.62
CA TRP A 264 -7.05 8.14 19.25
C TRP A 264 -7.31 7.51 20.65
N GLU A 265 -8.12 8.18 21.49
CA GLU A 265 -8.46 7.70 22.84
C GLU A 265 -9.25 6.39 22.77
N ALA A 266 -10.35 6.38 22.01
CA ALA A 266 -11.16 5.17 21.85
C ALA A 266 -10.40 3.99 21.20
N ILE A 267 -9.44 4.27 20.32
CA ILE A 267 -8.53 3.24 19.74
C ILE A 267 -7.60 2.71 20.82
N LEU A 268 -6.96 3.58 21.60
CA LEU A 268 -6.06 3.15 22.68
C LEU A 268 -6.82 2.37 23.76
N ASP A 269 -8.01 2.82 24.19
CA ASP A 269 -8.87 2.11 25.13
C ASP A 269 -9.19 0.69 24.64
N ARG A 270 -9.54 0.55 23.36
CA ARG A 270 -9.79 -0.76 22.76
C ARG A 270 -8.53 -1.64 22.77
N LEU A 271 -7.36 -1.09 22.45
CA LEU A 271 -6.10 -1.83 22.47
C LEU A 271 -5.67 -2.21 23.89
N ILE A 272 -5.95 -1.38 24.88
CA ILE A 272 -5.75 -1.68 26.31
C ILE A 272 -6.64 -2.85 26.72
N ILE A 273 -7.93 -2.84 26.37
CA ILE A 273 -8.84 -3.94 26.65
C ILE A 273 -8.32 -5.26 26.05
N LEU A 274 -7.89 -5.26 24.79
CA LEU A 274 -7.33 -6.44 24.14
C LEU A 274 -6.10 -6.98 24.88
N ARG A 275 -5.25 -6.10 25.38
CA ARG A 275 -4.03 -6.45 26.08
C ARG A 275 -4.26 -6.87 27.53
N GLU A 276 -4.99 -6.06 28.31
CA GLU A 276 -5.11 -6.19 29.76
C GLU A 276 -6.24 -7.17 30.16
N THR A 277 -7.37 -7.14 29.42
CA THR A 277 -8.53 -7.96 29.73
C THR A 277 -8.49 -9.31 29.02
N GLU A 278 -8.12 -9.31 27.72
CA GLU A 278 -8.06 -10.55 26.94
C GLU A 278 -6.67 -11.21 26.97
N GLY A 279 -5.66 -10.55 27.54
CA GLY A 279 -4.31 -11.10 27.68
C GLY A 279 -3.54 -11.23 26.36
N LEU A 280 -3.93 -10.47 25.32
CA LEU A 280 -3.26 -10.53 24.01
C LEU A 280 -1.89 -9.87 24.08
N LYS A 281 -0.85 -10.56 23.60
CA LYS A 281 0.52 -10.03 23.55
C LYS A 281 0.70 -9.16 22.33
N ILE A 282 0.37 -7.87 22.42
CA ILE A 282 0.47 -6.89 21.36
C ILE A 282 1.39 -5.74 21.74
N ASN A 283 2.17 -5.25 20.76
CA ASN A 283 3.07 -4.11 20.93
C ASN A 283 2.86 -3.13 19.79
N PHE A 284 2.83 -1.84 20.10
CA PHE A 284 2.59 -0.77 19.13
C PHE A 284 3.73 0.24 19.12
N ILE A 285 4.00 0.77 17.95
CA ILE A 285 4.80 1.97 17.71
C ILE A 285 3.87 2.95 17.02
N ILE A 286 3.83 4.21 17.51
CA ILE A 286 3.03 5.28 16.94
C ILE A 286 3.90 6.49 16.62
N GLN A 287 3.47 7.32 15.67
CA GLN A 287 4.08 8.61 15.34
C GLN A 287 3.21 9.73 15.86
N VAL A 288 3.81 10.67 16.58
CA VAL A 288 3.11 11.81 17.18
C VAL A 288 3.94 13.09 17.06
N ASP A 289 3.27 14.23 17.08
CA ASP A 289 3.95 15.52 17.18
C ASP A 289 4.46 15.80 18.61
N THR A 290 5.40 16.72 18.72
CA THR A 290 6.00 17.10 20.01
C THR A 290 5.03 17.77 20.97
N LEU A 291 3.85 18.22 20.52
CA LEU A 291 2.82 18.83 21.33
C LEU A 291 1.80 17.83 21.88
N CYS A 292 1.99 16.55 21.62
CA CYS A 292 1.10 15.48 22.12
C CYS A 292 0.99 15.49 23.65
N HIS A 293 2.04 15.95 24.37
CA HIS A 293 2.03 16.12 25.83
C HIS A 293 1.00 17.12 26.35
N ARG A 294 0.42 17.96 25.47
CA ARG A 294 -0.64 18.92 25.83
C ARG A 294 -2.05 18.33 25.70
N LEU A 295 -2.16 17.13 25.15
CA LEU A 295 -3.43 16.44 25.08
C LEU A 295 -3.70 15.77 26.44
N PRO A 296 -4.88 16.03 27.05
CA PRO A 296 -5.26 15.34 28.28
C PRO A 296 -5.22 13.81 28.08
N ASN A 297 -4.72 13.10 29.05
CA ASN A 297 -4.70 11.61 29.11
C ASN A 297 -3.86 10.93 28.00
N PHE A 298 -3.16 11.65 27.13
CA PHE A 298 -2.46 11.03 25.99
C PHE A 298 -1.16 10.31 26.40
N ILE A 299 -0.51 10.78 27.47
CA ILE A 299 0.79 10.24 27.95
C ILE A 299 0.61 9.35 29.19
N GLU A 300 -0.51 9.49 29.89
CA GLU A 300 -0.87 8.67 31.06
C GLU A 300 -1.35 7.29 30.62
#